data_1e067c1aa1ded1047550d79b3f4b562a
#
_entry.id   1e067c1aa1ded1047550d79b3f4b562a
#
_cell.length_a   1.000
_cell.length_b   1.000
_cell.length_c   1.000
_cell.angle_alpha   90.00
_cell.angle_beta   90.00
_cell.angle_gamma   90.00
#
_symmetry.space_group_name_H-M   'P 1'
#
loop_
_entity.id
_entity.type
_entity.pdbx_description
1 polymer ?
#
loop_
_entity_poly.entity_id
_entity_poly.type
_entity_poly.pdbx_seq_one_letter_code
_entity_poly.pdbx_strand_id
1 'polypeptide(L)'
;MSKDITILITNIKYLIESIQTRRFHLNLLLLSGLLIVPLQQTRSDEIFLNCIGKYEINRGALIKPDWETSYLRINLDGFISTIDDKGIKKEGRTFIRRNSYTITHRDNRNSVKNIYKINETHGTYTVEFPQRNRTLIGTCQKGRG
;
A
#
# COMPACT_ATOMS: atom_id res chain seq x y z
N MET A 1 69.43 -14.66 33.60
CA MET A 1 67.97 -14.38 33.74
C MET A 1 67.38 -13.31 32.82
N SER A 2 68.13 -12.72 31.90
CA SER A 2 67.63 -11.57 31.07
C SER A 2 67.10 -11.99 29.68
N LYS A 3 67.51 -13.11 29.12
CA LYS A 3 67.13 -13.50 27.74
C LYS A 3 65.71 -14.09 27.63
N ASP A 4 65.26 -14.78 28.67
CA ASP A 4 63.95 -15.46 28.63
C ASP A 4 62.76 -14.48 28.70
N ILE A 5 62.92 -13.35 29.34
CA ILE A 5 61.88 -12.31 29.45
C ILE A 5 61.64 -11.61 28.11
N THR A 6 62.72 -11.40 27.32
CA THR A 6 62.67 -10.74 26.01
C THR A 6 61.87 -11.60 25.00
N ILE A 7 62.11 -12.93 25.02
CA ILE A 7 61.41 -13.87 24.17
C ILE A 7 59.91 -13.95 24.51
N LEU A 8 59.55 -13.89 25.79
CA LEU A 8 58.18 -13.91 26.27
C LEU A 8 57.41 -12.68 25.79
N ILE A 9 57.99 -11.50 25.90
CA ILE A 9 57.40 -10.23 25.48
C ILE A 9 57.15 -10.19 23.96
N THR A 10 58.09 -10.70 23.17
CA THR A 10 57.98 -10.74 21.72
C THR A 10 56.83 -11.67 21.28
N ASN A 11 56.68 -12.84 21.91
CA ASN A 11 55.63 -13.79 21.63
C ASN A 11 54.24 -13.23 22.01
N ILE A 12 54.11 -12.52 23.10
CA ILE A 12 52.86 -11.85 23.52
C ILE A 12 52.43 -10.78 22.52
N LYS A 13 53.41 -9.98 22.03
CA LYS A 13 53.14 -8.94 21.03
C LYS A 13 52.60 -9.51 19.73
N TYR A 14 53.21 -10.60 19.22
CA TYR A 14 52.72 -11.32 18.05
C TYR A 14 51.32 -11.91 18.22
N LEU A 15 50.98 -12.39 19.43
CA LEU A 15 49.67 -12.94 19.70
C LEU A 15 48.58 -11.85 19.73
N ILE A 16 48.90 -10.67 20.27
CA ILE A 16 47.99 -9.50 20.32
C ILE A 16 47.72 -8.99 18.90
N GLU A 17 48.74 -8.84 18.07
CA GLU A 17 48.60 -8.37 16.69
C GLU A 17 47.77 -9.34 15.83
N SER A 18 47.95 -10.64 16.03
CA SER A 18 47.17 -11.70 15.35
C SER A 18 45.65 -11.68 15.74
N ILE A 19 45.37 -11.35 17.00
CA ILE A 19 43.97 -11.28 17.47
C ILE A 19 43.29 -10.00 16.97
N GLN A 20 44.02 -8.88 16.88
CA GLN A 20 43.48 -7.63 16.36
C GLN A 20 43.16 -7.73 14.85
N THR A 21 44.04 -8.33 14.06
CA THR A 21 43.79 -8.51 12.62
C THR A 21 42.60 -9.45 12.36
N ARG A 22 42.44 -10.53 13.13
CA ARG A 22 41.28 -11.40 12.99
C ARG A 22 39.96 -10.72 13.36
N ARG A 23 39.94 -9.86 14.39
CA ARG A 23 38.76 -9.08 14.76
C ARG A 23 38.40 -8.03 13.71
N PHE A 24 39.38 -7.41 13.06
CA PHE A 24 39.14 -6.46 11.98
C PHE A 24 38.51 -7.12 10.73
N HIS A 25 38.99 -8.29 10.34
CA HIS A 25 38.42 -9.03 9.21
C HIS A 25 37.01 -9.57 9.52
N LEU A 26 36.75 -10.00 10.77
CA LEU A 26 35.42 -10.48 11.16
C LEU A 26 34.39 -9.35 11.17
N ASN A 27 34.76 -8.16 11.65
CA ASN A 27 33.87 -7.00 11.64
C ASN A 27 33.64 -6.45 10.22
N LEU A 28 34.61 -6.53 9.32
CA LEU A 28 34.45 -6.10 7.93
C LEU A 28 33.53 -7.06 7.15
N LEU A 29 33.58 -8.37 7.42
CA LEU A 29 32.67 -9.36 6.84
C LEU A 29 31.23 -9.24 7.37
N LEU A 30 31.06 -8.85 8.63
CA LEU A 30 29.73 -8.57 9.20
C LEU A 30 29.11 -7.29 8.66
N LEU A 31 29.89 -6.25 8.38
CA LEU A 31 29.41 -5.02 7.75
C LEU A 31 29.03 -5.21 6.27
N SER A 32 29.77 -6.04 5.53
CA SER A 32 29.45 -6.32 4.12
C SER A 32 28.24 -7.26 3.95
N GLY A 33 27.94 -8.10 4.94
CA GLY A 33 26.76 -8.97 4.94
C GLY A 33 25.43 -8.23 5.23
N LEU A 34 25.47 -7.05 5.83
CA LEU A 34 24.28 -6.27 6.21
C LEU A 34 23.76 -5.35 5.09
N LEU A 35 24.46 -5.22 3.96
CA LEU A 35 24.10 -4.30 2.87
C LEU A 35 23.37 -4.96 1.70
N ILE A 36 23.11 -6.26 1.75
CA ILE A 36 22.23 -6.94 0.80
C ILE A 36 20.94 -7.34 1.52
N VAL A 37 20.26 -6.36 2.08
CA VAL A 37 18.80 -6.47 2.24
C VAL A 37 18.28 -6.32 0.81
N PRO A 38 17.73 -7.37 0.17
CA PRO A 38 16.99 -7.14 -1.05
C PRO A 38 15.93 -6.11 -0.68
N LEU A 39 15.94 -4.96 -1.34
CA LEU A 39 14.76 -4.11 -1.40
C LEU A 39 13.70 -5.03 -2.02
N GLN A 40 12.99 -5.75 -1.18
CA GLN A 40 11.73 -6.35 -1.57
C GLN A 40 10.87 -5.14 -1.95
N GLN A 41 10.87 -4.87 -3.24
CA GLN A 41 9.91 -3.99 -3.86
C GLN A 41 8.57 -4.63 -3.51
N THR A 42 7.97 -4.16 -2.41
CA THR A 42 6.61 -4.55 -2.02
C THR A 42 5.74 -4.14 -3.19
N ARG A 43 5.49 -5.08 -4.09
CA ARG A 43 4.54 -4.92 -5.17
C ARG A 43 3.22 -4.72 -4.45
N SER A 44 2.77 -3.48 -4.39
CA SER A 44 1.47 -3.20 -3.81
C SER A 44 0.45 -3.96 -4.66
N ASP A 45 -0.26 -4.88 -4.04
CA ASP A 45 -1.33 -5.60 -4.72
C ASP A 45 -2.45 -4.61 -4.98
N GLU A 46 -2.55 -4.17 -6.24
CA GLU A 46 -3.57 -3.22 -6.68
C GLU A 46 -4.61 -3.94 -7.54
N ILE A 47 -5.86 -3.63 -7.31
CA ILE A 47 -6.97 -4.07 -8.14
C ILE A 47 -7.48 -2.88 -8.95
N PHE A 48 -7.58 -3.07 -10.27
CA PHE A 48 -8.17 -2.10 -11.18
C PHE A 48 -9.59 -2.53 -11.50
N LEU A 49 -10.55 -1.63 -11.29
CA LEU A 49 -11.96 -1.87 -11.56
C LEU A 49 -12.49 -0.78 -12.49
N ASN A 50 -13.23 -1.22 -13.51
CA ASN A 50 -14.05 -0.37 -14.35
C ASN A 50 -15.50 -0.53 -13.90
N CYS A 51 -16.09 0.55 -13.40
CA CYS A 51 -17.43 0.55 -12.85
C CYS A 51 -18.35 1.41 -13.69
N ILE A 52 -19.54 0.88 -14.03
CA ILE A 52 -20.52 1.56 -14.85
C ILE A 52 -21.80 1.73 -14.03
N GLY A 53 -22.21 2.99 -13.83
CA GLY A 53 -23.46 3.34 -13.20
C GLY A 53 -24.62 3.06 -14.17
N LYS A 54 -25.65 2.32 -13.71
CA LYS A 54 -26.82 1.96 -14.52
C LYS A 54 -28.02 2.86 -14.23
N TYR A 55 -28.22 3.20 -12.97
CA TYR A 55 -29.30 4.08 -12.54
C TYR A 55 -28.94 4.77 -11.23
N GLU A 56 -29.61 5.86 -10.98
CA GLU A 56 -29.44 6.67 -9.78
C GLU A 56 -30.79 6.83 -9.05
N ILE A 57 -30.75 6.69 -7.73
CA ILE A 57 -31.88 7.02 -6.86
C ILE A 57 -31.60 8.41 -6.28
N ASN A 58 -32.48 9.35 -6.59
CA ASN A 58 -32.41 10.72 -6.08
C ASN A 58 -33.73 11.06 -5.37
N ARG A 59 -33.67 11.27 -4.06
CA ARG A 59 -34.86 11.53 -3.22
C ARG A 59 -36.00 10.54 -3.43
N GLY A 60 -35.66 9.26 -3.66
CA GLY A 60 -36.63 8.20 -3.91
C GLY A 60 -37.05 7.99 -5.39
N ALA A 61 -36.70 8.91 -6.29
CA ALA A 61 -36.97 8.76 -7.73
C ALA A 61 -35.79 8.06 -8.42
N LEU A 62 -36.12 7.14 -9.33
CA LEU A 62 -35.15 6.46 -10.19
C LEU A 62 -34.89 7.33 -11.42
N ILE A 63 -33.64 7.70 -11.64
CA ILE A 63 -33.24 8.56 -12.76
C ILE A 63 -32.01 8.00 -13.49
N LYS A 64 -31.76 8.50 -14.71
CA LYS A 64 -30.50 8.23 -15.42
C LYS A 64 -29.36 8.93 -14.69
N PRO A 65 -28.21 8.28 -14.46
CA PRO A 65 -27.09 8.92 -13.76
C PRO A 65 -26.45 10.03 -14.61
N ASP A 66 -25.93 11.07 -13.93
CA ASP A 66 -25.18 12.14 -14.57
C ASP A 66 -23.86 11.66 -15.19
N TRP A 67 -23.34 10.53 -14.69
CA TRP A 67 -22.10 9.91 -15.12
C TRP A 67 -22.21 8.38 -15.06
N GLU A 68 -21.61 7.73 -16.02
CA GLU A 68 -21.78 6.28 -16.23
C GLU A 68 -20.54 5.50 -15.81
N THR A 69 -19.36 6.08 -15.87
CA THR A 69 -18.10 5.34 -15.69
C THR A 69 -17.24 5.91 -14.57
N SER A 70 -16.73 5.02 -13.72
CA SER A 70 -15.69 5.29 -12.74
C SER A 70 -14.57 4.26 -12.87
N TYR A 71 -13.34 4.70 -12.75
CA TYR A 71 -12.15 3.85 -12.70
C TYR A 71 -11.62 3.85 -11.28
N LEU A 72 -11.49 2.67 -10.69
CA LEU A 72 -11.04 2.51 -9.32
C LEU A 72 -9.72 1.76 -9.30
N ARG A 73 -8.75 2.32 -8.61
CA ARG A 73 -7.49 1.65 -8.25
C ARG A 73 -7.52 1.39 -6.76
N ILE A 74 -7.73 0.16 -6.37
CA ILE A 74 -7.82 -0.28 -4.98
C ILE A 74 -6.48 -0.85 -4.56
N ASN A 75 -5.83 -0.20 -3.61
CA ASN A 75 -4.61 -0.70 -2.99
C ASN A 75 -5.00 -1.65 -1.85
N LEU A 76 -4.65 -2.93 -1.98
CA LEU A 76 -4.99 -3.97 -1.01
C LEU A 76 -4.13 -3.92 0.25
N ASP A 77 -2.89 -3.43 0.12
CA ASP A 77 -1.95 -3.29 1.23
C ASP A 77 -2.05 -1.93 1.93
N GLY A 78 -2.80 -0.99 1.33
CA GLY A 78 -2.92 0.38 1.77
C GLY A 78 -4.33 0.74 2.24
N PHE A 79 -4.40 1.84 3.01
CA PHE A 79 -5.68 2.40 3.47
C PHE A 79 -6.27 3.43 2.52
N ILE A 80 -5.61 3.69 1.38
CA ILE A 80 -6.02 4.74 0.43
C ILE A 80 -6.13 4.13 -0.96
N SER A 81 -7.26 4.39 -1.61
CA SER A 81 -7.52 4.02 -3.00
C SER A 81 -7.79 5.26 -3.84
N THR A 82 -7.48 5.17 -5.12
CA THR A 82 -7.73 6.24 -6.09
C THR A 82 -9.03 5.97 -6.84
N ILE A 83 -9.80 7.01 -7.04
CA ILE A 83 -11.07 7.01 -7.76
C ILE A 83 -10.96 8.03 -8.87
N ASP A 84 -11.29 7.65 -10.10
CA ASP A 84 -11.41 8.54 -11.24
C ASP A 84 -12.86 8.55 -11.74
N ASP A 85 -13.55 9.65 -11.47
CA ASP A 85 -14.91 9.88 -11.93
C ASP A 85 -14.90 10.97 -13.00
N LYS A 86 -15.17 10.64 -14.25
CA LYS A 86 -15.15 11.59 -15.39
C LYS A 86 -13.82 12.36 -15.52
N GLY A 87 -12.67 11.71 -15.28
CA GLY A 87 -11.38 12.38 -15.30
C GLY A 87 -11.04 13.20 -14.05
N ILE A 88 -11.93 13.23 -13.05
CA ILE A 88 -11.67 13.86 -11.76
C ILE A 88 -11.11 12.82 -10.80
N LYS A 89 -9.81 12.89 -10.56
CA LYS A 89 -9.12 12.01 -9.62
C LYS A 89 -9.40 12.42 -8.17
N LYS A 90 -9.73 11.43 -7.36
CA LYS A 90 -10.02 11.57 -5.93
C LYS A 90 -9.32 10.46 -5.18
N GLU A 91 -9.05 10.69 -3.92
CA GLU A 91 -8.55 9.67 -3.01
C GLU A 91 -9.58 9.40 -1.91
N GLY A 92 -9.65 8.16 -1.47
CA GLY A 92 -10.55 7.77 -0.40
C GLY A 92 -9.93 6.73 0.51
N ARG A 93 -10.31 6.79 1.80
CA ARG A 93 -9.91 5.76 2.76
C ARG A 93 -10.64 4.46 2.44
N THR A 94 -9.88 3.38 2.33
CA THR A 94 -10.38 2.06 1.96
C THR A 94 -10.54 1.18 3.18
N PHE A 95 -11.67 0.48 3.22
CA PHE A 95 -11.93 -0.62 4.12
C PHE A 95 -12.23 -1.87 3.31
N ILE A 96 -11.48 -2.96 3.56
CA ILE A 96 -11.57 -4.22 2.82
C ILE A 96 -12.16 -5.30 3.74
N ARG A 97 -13.20 -5.97 3.28
CA ARG A 97 -13.80 -7.11 3.97
C ARG A 97 -14.08 -8.23 2.98
N ARG A 98 -13.25 -9.27 2.99
CA ARG A 98 -13.30 -10.35 1.99
C ARG A 98 -13.21 -9.75 0.57
N ASN A 99 -14.21 -10.01 -0.29
CA ASN A 99 -14.29 -9.50 -1.66
C ASN A 99 -15.15 -8.22 -1.77
N SER A 100 -15.26 -7.46 -0.69
CA SER A 100 -16.03 -6.21 -0.66
C SER A 100 -15.12 -5.06 -0.27
N TYR A 101 -15.22 -3.97 -1.01
CA TYR A 101 -14.43 -2.77 -0.81
C TYR A 101 -15.35 -1.60 -0.51
N THR A 102 -15.03 -0.87 0.55
CA THR A 102 -15.71 0.38 0.88
C THR A 102 -14.68 1.49 0.87
N ILE A 103 -14.84 2.46 -0.04
CA ILE A 103 -13.94 3.60 -0.17
C ILE A 103 -14.71 4.86 0.23
N THR A 104 -14.20 5.55 1.26
CA THR A 104 -14.81 6.79 1.77
C THR A 104 -13.98 7.98 1.35
N HIS A 105 -14.52 8.79 0.44
CA HIS A 105 -13.93 10.07 0.05
C HIS A 105 -14.44 11.17 0.97
N ARG A 106 -13.52 12.01 1.46
CA ARG A 106 -13.82 13.17 2.31
C ARG A 106 -13.34 14.45 1.63
N ASP A 107 -13.99 15.55 1.94
CA ASP A 107 -13.52 16.87 1.50
C ASP A 107 -12.45 17.43 2.44
N ASN A 108 -11.94 18.62 2.10
CA ASN A 108 -10.91 19.32 2.88
C ASN A 108 -11.37 19.68 4.30
N ARG A 109 -12.68 19.67 4.58
CA ARG A 109 -13.27 19.90 5.90
C ARG A 109 -13.53 18.58 6.64
N ASN A 110 -12.98 17.48 6.15
CA ASN A 110 -13.17 16.12 6.67
C ASN A 110 -14.62 15.60 6.63
N SER A 111 -15.51 16.26 5.87
CA SER A 111 -16.89 15.81 5.68
C SER A 111 -16.95 14.70 4.62
N VAL A 112 -17.75 13.65 4.89
CA VAL A 112 -17.96 12.57 3.93
C VAL A 112 -18.72 13.09 2.71
N LYS A 113 -18.10 13.01 1.53
CA LYS A 113 -18.70 13.39 0.25
C LYS A 113 -19.34 12.22 -0.44
N ASN A 114 -18.56 11.15 -0.62
CA ASN A 114 -18.96 9.95 -1.35
C ASN A 114 -18.52 8.70 -0.61
N ILE A 115 -19.35 7.66 -0.65
CA ILE A 115 -19.01 6.32 -0.18
C ILE A 115 -19.22 5.36 -1.34
N TYR A 116 -18.12 4.78 -1.82
CA TYR A 116 -18.11 3.77 -2.88
C TYR A 116 -18.14 2.40 -2.24
N LYS A 117 -19.11 1.57 -2.58
CA LYS A 117 -19.24 0.20 -2.12
C LYS A 117 -19.20 -0.74 -3.31
N ILE A 118 -18.26 -1.65 -3.31
CA ILE A 118 -18.05 -2.62 -4.39
C ILE A 118 -18.09 -4.02 -3.79
N ASN A 119 -18.85 -4.91 -4.41
CA ASN A 119 -18.79 -6.33 -4.13
C ASN A 119 -18.25 -7.03 -5.38
N GLU A 120 -17.00 -7.49 -5.31
CA GLU A 120 -16.31 -8.12 -6.44
C GLU A 120 -16.97 -9.45 -6.84
N THR A 121 -17.47 -10.24 -5.88
CA THR A 121 -18.11 -11.53 -6.15
C THR A 121 -19.38 -11.39 -6.99
N HIS A 122 -20.16 -10.35 -6.75
CA HIS A 122 -21.42 -10.08 -7.46
C HIS A 122 -21.25 -9.03 -8.56
N GLY A 123 -20.08 -8.42 -8.67
CA GLY A 123 -19.82 -7.33 -9.61
C GLY A 123 -20.71 -6.10 -9.36
N THR A 124 -21.22 -5.92 -8.13
CA THR A 124 -22.09 -4.79 -7.80
C THR A 124 -21.29 -3.56 -7.38
N TYR A 125 -21.81 -2.40 -7.75
CA TYR A 125 -21.21 -1.10 -7.50
C TYR A 125 -22.29 -0.12 -7.02
N THR A 126 -21.98 0.57 -5.92
CA THR A 126 -22.87 1.58 -5.36
C THR A 126 -22.04 2.80 -4.93
N VAL A 127 -22.51 4.01 -5.25
CA VAL A 127 -21.96 5.24 -4.73
C VAL A 127 -23.03 6.00 -3.98
N GLU A 128 -22.83 6.20 -2.69
CA GLU A 128 -23.69 7.00 -1.85
C GLU A 128 -23.15 8.42 -1.77
N PHE A 129 -24.04 9.40 -1.87
CA PHE A 129 -23.81 10.83 -1.66
C PHE A 129 -24.59 11.31 -0.44
N PRO A 130 -24.07 11.11 0.79
CA PRO A 130 -24.85 11.32 2.02
C PRO A 130 -25.42 12.73 2.14
N GLN A 131 -24.67 13.74 1.68
CA GLN A 131 -25.08 15.15 1.76
C GLN A 131 -26.22 15.51 0.77
N ARG A 132 -26.45 14.68 -0.25
CA ARG A 132 -27.41 14.95 -1.33
C ARG A 132 -28.59 14.00 -1.33
N ASN A 133 -28.61 13.01 -0.43
CA ASN A 133 -29.59 11.92 -0.42
C ASN A 133 -29.72 11.24 -1.80
N ARG A 134 -28.56 10.94 -2.41
CA ARG A 134 -28.45 10.33 -3.74
C ARG A 134 -27.66 9.01 -3.64
N THR A 135 -28.02 8.05 -4.45
CA THR A 135 -27.30 6.77 -4.56
C THR A 135 -27.23 6.35 -6.02
N LEU A 136 -26.02 6.20 -6.54
CA LEU A 136 -25.75 5.60 -7.84
C LEU A 136 -25.59 4.08 -7.66
N ILE A 137 -26.20 3.31 -8.55
CA ILE A 137 -26.11 1.84 -8.56
C ILE A 137 -25.66 1.38 -9.93
N GLY A 138 -24.76 0.41 -9.96
CA GLY A 138 -24.18 -0.10 -11.18
C GLY A 138 -23.44 -1.42 -11.00
N THR A 139 -22.54 -1.69 -11.93
CA THR A 139 -21.71 -2.89 -11.93
C THR A 139 -20.24 -2.55 -12.16
N CYS A 140 -19.35 -3.38 -11.62
CA CYS A 140 -17.92 -3.30 -11.85
C CYS A 140 -17.38 -4.57 -12.50
N GLN A 141 -16.33 -4.39 -13.29
CA GLN A 141 -15.53 -5.48 -13.85
C GLN A 141 -14.06 -5.21 -13.60
N LYS A 142 -13.25 -6.27 -13.51
CA LYS A 142 -11.80 -6.11 -13.45
C LYS A 142 -11.30 -5.45 -14.73
N GLY A 143 -10.60 -4.34 -14.55
CA GLY A 143 -9.88 -3.64 -15.62
C GLY A 143 -8.49 -4.23 -15.83
N ARG A 144 -7.85 -3.86 -16.94
CA ARG A 144 -6.41 -4.04 -17.13
C ARG A 144 -5.72 -2.78 -16.60
N GLY A 145 -4.80 -2.95 -15.67
CA GLY A 145 -3.94 -1.87 -15.19
C GLY A 145 -2.87 -1.48 -16.21
#